data_47d98b3e18ac527f744397713de0c71c
#
_entry.id   47d98b3e18ac527f744397713de0c71c
#
_cell.length_a   1.000
_cell.length_b   1.000
_cell.length_c   1.000
_cell.angle_alpha   90.00
_cell.angle_beta   90.00
_cell.angle_gamma   90.00
#
_symmetry.space_group_name_H-M   'P 1'
#
loop_
_entity.id
_entity.type
_entity.pdbx_description
1 polymer ?
#
loop_
_entity_poly.entity_id
_entity_poly.type
_entity_poly.pdbx_seq_one_letter_code
_entity_poly.pdbx_strand_id
1 'polypeptide(L)'
;MPEAGGVFSKWRGRGPLLTAGAEITSKPKRPPKFASPFCVFCASVRPPSAMSTVTLDPSPAAPAYLGESAWQARAAAHDARVRVWTDAQQARASRGEKHPVFDFLFSYYSFRPAWLRRWHPGPDLALTGETARAYLRWSEYREIARGTDVPPTNAPASQSSETAACVTPSERGTGVPPVISGTPAVVLAPLPSSRRPYVIWLRALLRATQSRPAFFGCYGLHEWAMVYRQTPDEVRHNAHPLRFAPDPLARIVEAAPITCSHFDAFRFFTPPARPLNKLKPARETVPQFEQSGCLHANMDLYKWSFKLAPFAPSELIADCFALARDIREVDMRASPYDLRALGFAPITIETAAGRADYEAHQRAFTARAEPLRTRLLALCERLLA
;
A
#
# COMPACT_ATOMS: atom_id res chain seq x y z
N MET A 1 43.52 -15.55 18.57
CA MET A 1 43.57 -16.27 17.31
C MET A 1 43.09 -17.69 17.53
N PRO A 2 42.04 -18.20 16.88
CA PRO A 2 41.73 -18.04 15.47
C PRO A 2 40.32 -17.54 15.17
N GLU A 3 40.17 -17.25 13.91
CA GLU A 3 39.12 -16.72 13.07
C GLU A 3 37.75 -17.41 13.15
N ALA A 4 36.68 -16.61 13.08
CA ALA A 4 35.33 -17.06 12.81
C ALA A 4 34.82 -16.40 11.53
N GLY A 5 34.86 -17.15 10.43
CA GLY A 5 34.27 -16.78 9.15
C GLY A 5 32.76 -16.83 9.17
N GLY A 6 32.13 -15.73 8.73
CA GLY A 6 30.69 -15.64 8.56
C GLY A 6 30.20 -16.37 7.32
N VAL A 7 29.10 -17.09 7.43
CA VAL A 7 28.40 -17.71 6.30
C VAL A 7 27.02 -17.07 6.17
N PHE A 8 26.84 -16.26 5.12
CA PHE A 8 25.51 -15.83 4.65
C PHE A 8 24.98 -16.88 3.68
N SER A 9 23.94 -17.62 4.05
CA SER A 9 23.26 -18.55 3.16
C SER A 9 21.98 -17.96 2.57
N LYS A 10 21.94 -17.98 1.25
CA LYS A 10 20.79 -17.68 0.39
C LYS A 10 19.64 -18.66 0.68
N TRP A 11 18.45 -18.16 0.87
CA TRP A 11 17.21 -18.95 0.91
C TRP A 11 16.91 -19.56 -0.47
N ARG A 12 17.16 -20.85 -0.63
CA ARG A 12 16.49 -21.74 -1.59
C ARG A 12 16.08 -22.99 -0.82
N GLY A 13 14.76 -23.26 -0.81
CA GLY A 13 14.23 -24.46 -0.21
C GLY A 13 14.71 -25.73 -0.92
N ARG A 14 15.13 -26.74 -0.15
CA ARG A 14 15.26 -28.12 -0.59
C ARG A 14 14.59 -29.02 0.44
N GLY A 15 13.69 -29.86 -0.01
CA GLY A 15 13.19 -31.00 0.71
C GLY A 15 14.19 -32.17 0.65
N PRO A 16 13.95 -33.26 1.40
CA PRO A 16 14.97 -34.28 1.69
C PRO A 16 15.31 -35.17 0.50
N LEU A 17 16.61 -35.55 0.43
CA LEU A 17 17.19 -36.53 -0.49
C LEU A 17 16.75 -37.95 -0.12
N LEU A 18 16.19 -38.66 -1.09
CA LEU A 18 16.21 -40.13 -1.12
C LEU A 18 17.08 -40.57 -2.29
N THR A 19 18.04 -41.41 -2.00
CA THR A 19 18.98 -42.04 -2.93
C THR A 19 18.34 -43.23 -3.64
N ALA A 20 18.43 -43.31 -4.96
CA ALA A 20 18.81 -44.50 -5.74
C ALA A 20 18.69 -44.25 -7.25
N GLY A 21 19.69 -44.62 -7.98
CA GLY A 21 19.93 -44.25 -9.36
C GLY A 21 19.05 -44.94 -10.40
N ALA A 22 18.98 -44.25 -11.54
CA ALA A 22 18.96 -44.81 -12.90
C ALA A 22 19.03 -43.67 -13.91
N GLU A 23 19.98 -43.69 -14.81
CA GLU A 23 20.11 -42.82 -15.97
C GLU A 23 18.93 -43.02 -16.93
N ILE A 24 18.25 -41.95 -17.31
CA ILE A 24 17.56 -41.86 -18.61
C ILE A 24 17.58 -40.40 -19.09
N THR A 25 18.17 -40.21 -20.22
CA THR A 25 18.23 -38.96 -21.01
C THR A 25 16.87 -38.63 -21.58
N SER A 26 16.25 -37.48 -21.21
CA SER A 26 15.31 -36.79 -22.06
C SER A 26 15.06 -35.36 -21.57
N LYS A 27 15.03 -34.40 -22.52
CA LYS A 27 14.81 -32.96 -22.32
C LYS A 27 13.44 -32.69 -21.67
N PRO A 28 13.30 -31.73 -20.74
CA PRO A 28 12.01 -31.39 -20.17
C PRO A 28 11.14 -30.59 -21.15
N LYS A 29 9.95 -31.12 -21.44
CA LYS A 29 8.85 -30.44 -22.14
C LYS A 29 8.23 -29.37 -21.22
N ARG A 30 7.87 -28.24 -21.81
CA ARG A 30 7.10 -27.18 -21.14
C ARG A 30 5.75 -27.70 -20.61
N PRO A 31 5.30 -27.28 -19.43
CA PRO A 31 3.97 -27.66 -18.95
C PRO A 31 2.86 -26.94 -19.74
N PRO A 32 1.68 -27.58 -19.89
CA PRO A 32 0.56 -27.04 -20.64
C PRO A 32 -0.14 -25.91 -19.90
N LYS A 33 -0.67 -24.96 -20.68
CA LYS A 33 -1.55 -23.88 -20.23
C LYS A 33 -2.84 -24.48 -19.67
N PHE A 34 -3.14 -24.27 -18.41
CA PHE A 34 -4.43 -24.61 -17.82
C PHE A 34 -5.50 -23.67 -18.37
N ALA A 35 -6.42 -24.22 -19.14
CA ALA A 35 -7.69 -23.60 -19.47
C ALA A 35 -8.64 -23.83 -18.29
N SER A 36 -9.30 -22.75 -17.85
CA SER A 36 -10.32 -22.78 -16.81
C SER A 36 -11.63 -23.35 -17.34
N PRO A 37 -12.31 -24.26 -16.65
CA PRO A 37 -13.66 -24.67 -17.04
C PRO A 37 -14.68 -23.64 -16.52
N PHE A 38 -15.36 -22.98 -17.44
CA PHE A 38 -16.61 -22.27 -17.18
C PHE A 38 -17.70 -23.29 -16.87
N CYS A 39 -18.27 -23.24 -15.68
CA CYS A 39 -19.48 -23.97 -15.33
C CYS A 39 -20.70 -23.10 -15.66
N VAL A 40 -21.49 -23.57 -16.63
CA VAL A 40 -22.75 -23.01 -17.04
C VAL A 40 -23.81 -23.38 -16.01
N PHE A 41 -24.39 -22.39 -15.33
CA PHE A 41 -25.72 -22.52 -14.72
C PHE A 41 -26.53 -21.29 -15.14
N CYS A 42 -27.33 -21.49 -16.19
CA CYS A 42 -28.31 -20.54 -16.67
C CYS A 42 -29.65 -20.89 -15.99
N ALA A 43 -30.10 -20.08 -15.05
CA ALA A 43 -31.49 -20.10 -14.59
C ALA A 43 -32.12 -18.76 -14.93
N SER A 44 -33.18 -18.85 -15.71
CA SER A 44 -33.98 -17.77 -16.27
C SER A 44 -34.59 -16.87 -15.20
N VAL A 45 -34.26 -15.57 -15.20
CA VAL A 45 -35.10 -14.53 -14.59
C VAL A 45 -35.33 -13.45 -15.64
N ARG A 46 -36.60 -13.24 -16.03
CA ARG A 46 -37.00 -12.13 -16.91
C ARG A 46 -36.77 -10.80 -16.19
N PRO A 47 -36.20 -9.79 -16.86
CA PRO A 47 -36.14 -8.45 -16.32
C PRO A 47 -37.48 -7.71 -16.52
N PRO A 48 -37.90 -6.87 -15.57
CA PRO A 48 -38.99 -5.93 -15.81
C PRO A 48 -38.49 -4.80 -16.69
N SER A 49 -39.27 -4.45 -17.68
CA SER A 49 -39.09 -3.27 -18.53
C SER A 49 -39.21 -2.00 -17.71
N ALA A 50 -38.10 -1.27 -17.55
CA ALA A 50 -38.10 0.14 -17.24
C ALA A 50 -37.01 0.76 -18.10
N MET A 51 -37.38 1.62 -19.05
CA MET A 51 -36.47 2.49 -19.76
C MET A 51 -35.82 3.44 -18.74
N SER A 52 -34.63 3.09 -18.26
CA SER A 52 -33.74 4.04 -17.61
C SER A 52 -32.94 4.75 -18.69
N THR A 53 -33.16 6.04 -18.78
CA THR A 53 -32.25 6.96 -19.48
C THR A 53 -30.84 6.72 -18.99
N VAL A 54 -29.99 6.20 -19.86
CA VAL A 54 -28.55 6.09 -19.64
C VAL A 54 -28.02 7.52 -19.55
N THR A 55 -27.84 8.02 -18.34
CA THR A 55 -26.99 9.17 -18.10
C THR A 55 -25.58 8.75 -18.51
N LEU A 56 -25.09 9.33 -19.59
CA LEU A 56 -23.70 9.23 -20.01
C LEU A 56 -22.85 9.63 -18.80
N ASP A 57 -22.04 8.69 -18.29
CA ASP A 57 -21.02 8.96 -17.29
C ASP A 57 -20.18 10.16 -17.76
N PRO A 58 -19.93 11.16 -16.92
CA PRO A 58 -19.13 12.31 -17.33
C PRO A 58 -17.77 11.82 -17.80
N SER A 59 -17.40 12.18 -19.01
CA SER A 59 -16.06 11.98 -19.56
C SER A 59 -15.02 12.38 -18.50
N PRO A 60 -13.95 11.60 -18.29
CA PRO A 60 -12.96 11.90 -17.27
C PRO A 60 -12.47 13.35 -17.43
N ALA A 61 -12.60 14.13 -16.38
CA ALA A 61 -12.20 15.53 -16.39
C ALA A 61 -10.75 15.67 -16.88
N ALA A 62 -10.49 16.67 -17.73
CA ALA A 62 -9.15 16.96 -18.21
C ALA A 62 -8.21 17.21 -17.01
N PRO A 63 -6.94 16.77 -17.07
CA PRO A 63 -6.00 17.00 -15.98
C PRO A 63 -5.74 18.49 -15.77
N ALA A 64 -5.63 18.91 -14.51
CA ALA A 64 -5.26 20.28 -14.17
C ALA A 64 -3.77 20.52 -14.43
N TYR A 65 -3.44 21.67 -15.03
CA TYR A 65 -2.04 22.02 -15.31
C TYR A 65 -1.32 22.53 -14.06
N LEU A 66 -0.16 21.96 -13.76
CA LEU A 66 0.69 22.35 -12.65
C LEU A 66 1.99 22.95 -13.18
N GLY A 67 2.23 24.23 -12.85
CA GLY A 67 3.43 24.96 -13.26
C GLY A 67 4.70 24.36 -12.68
N GLU A 68 5.84 24.59 -13.37
CA GLU A 68 7.13 23.96 -13.05
C GLU A 68 7.57 24.19 -11.60
N SER A 69 7.58 25.44 -11.13
CA SER A 69 7.95 25.75 -9.75
C SER A 69 7.05 25.06 -8.72
N ALA A 70 5.74 24.97 -9.01
CA ALA A 70 4.78 24.38 -8.09
C ALA A 70 4.96 22.86 -7.98
N TRP A 71 5.14 22.14 -9.10
CA TRP A 71 5.34 20.68 -8.99
C TRP A 71 6.73 20.34 -8.46
N GLN A 72 7.77 21.12 -8.76
CA GLN A 72 9.08 20.93 -8.19
C GLN A 72 9.07 21.13 -6.67
N ALA A 73 8.36 22.16 -6.17
CA ALA A 73 8.18 22.37 -4.74
C ALA A 73 7.48 21.19 -4.07
N ARG A 74 6.42 20.62 -4.70
CA ARG A 74 5.74 19.42 -4.18
C ARG A 74 6.66 18.20 -4.18
N ALA A 75 7.43 18.00 -5.24
CA ALA A 75 8.39 16.90 -5.33
C ALA A 75 9.49 17.00 -4.27
N ALA A 76 10.03 18.21 -4.05
CA ALA A 76 11.01 18.47 -3.00
C ALA A 76 10.44 18.26 -1.59
N ALA A 77 9.22 18.73 -1.32
CA ALA A 77 8.55 18.53 -0.04
C ALA A 77 8.29 17.04 0.23
N HIS A 78 7.88 16.29 -0.81
CA HIS A 78 7.71 14.83 -0.70
C HIS A 78 9.04 14.14 -0.38
N ASP A 79 10.12 14.44 -1.13
CA ASP A 79 11.44 13.85 -0.88
C ASP A 79 11.92 14.16 0.54
N ALA A 80 11.83 15.41 0.98
CA ALA A 80 12.20 15.80 2.35
C ALA A 80 11.41 15.02 3.42
N ARG A 81 10.11 14.84 3.21
CA ARG A 81 9.25 14.08 4.12
C ARG A 81 9.70 12.63 4.23
N VAL A 82 9.94 11.95 3.11
CA VAL A 82 10.23 10.50 3.12
C VAL A 82 11.69 10.18 3.43
N ARG A 83 12.62 11.15 3.27
CA ARG A 83 14.02 11.00 3.66
C ARG A 83 14.19 10.63 5.11
N VAL A 84 13.38 11.17 6.00
CA VAL A 84 13.42 10.84 7.44
C VAL A 84 13.36 9.33 7.69
N TRP A 85 12.59 8.60 6.85
CA TRP A 85 12.46 7.15 6.96
C TRP A 85 13.50 6.38 6.15
N THR A 86 13.74 6.82 4.92
CA THR A 86 14.60 6.10 3.98
C THR A 86 16.08 6.25 4.30
N ASP A 87 16.54 7.42 4.73
CA ASP A 87 17.95 7.65 5.07
C ASP A 87 18.31 6.91 6.36
N ALA A 88 17.41 6.91 7.36
CA ALA A 88 17.59 6.12 8.58
C ALA A 88 17.69 4.61 8.30
N GLN A 89 16.85 4.09 7.40
CA GLN A 89 16.91 2.69 6.95
C GLN A 89 18.22 2.40 6.20
N GLN A 90 18.62 3.29 5.29
CA GLN A 90 19.84 3.13 4.52
C GLN A 90 21.08 3.16 5.42
N ALA A 91 21.11 4.06 6.41
CA ALA A 91 22.19 4.13 7.39
C ALA A 91 22.32 2.86 8.23
N ARG A 92 21.22 2.23 8.63
CA ARG A 92 21.26 0.91 9.29
C ARG A 92 21.72 -0.19 8.34
N ALA A 93 21.16 -0.23 7.14
CA ALA A 93 21.50 -1.24 6.14
C ALA A 93 22.99 -1.21 5.76
N SER A 94 23.63 -0.01 5.69
CA SER A 94 25.07 0.11 5.41
C SER A 94 25.97 -0.43 6.54
N ARG A 95 25.45 -0.53 7.76
CA ARG A 95 26.11 -1.15 8.91
C ARG A 95 25.74 -2.63 9.11
N GLY A 96 24.92 -3.20 8.20
CA GLY A 96 24.41 -4.58 8.35
C GLY A 96 23.34 -4.72 9.43
N GLU A 97 22.83 -3.62 9.96
CA GLU A 97 21.82 -3.58 11.01
C GLU A 97 20.41 -3.66 10.43
N LYS A 98 19.47 -4.20 11.23
CA LYS A 98 18.04 -4.22 10.92
C LYS A 98 17.24 -3.82 12.14
N HIS A 99 16.24 -2.97 11.95
CA HIS A 99 15.32 -2.58 13.02
C HIS A 99 13.98 -3.31 12.84
N PRO A 100 13.49 -4.08 13.84
CA PRO A 100 12.31 -4.95 13.69
C PRO A 100 11.00 -4.18 13.45
N VAL A 101 10.95 -2.93 13.88
CA VAL A 101 9.81 -2.03 13.68
C VAL A 101 10.00 -1.19 12.41
N PHE A 102 11.05 -0.38 12.37
CA PHE A 102 11.17 0.68 11.35
C PHE A 102 11.61 0.19 9.98
N ASP A 103 12.34 -0.93 9.88
CA ASP A 103 12.77 -1.48 8.59
C ASP A 103 11.84 -2.57 8.08
N PHE A 104 10.85 -2.96 8.89
CA PHE A 104 9.92 -4.05 8.56
C PHE A 104 9.18 -3.82 7.24
N LEU A 105 8.63 -2.63 7.03
CA LEU A 105 7.83 -2.35 5.84
C LEU A 105 8.63 -2.46 4.54
N PHE A 106 9.91 -2.09 4.56
CA PHE A 106 10.79 -2.21 3.40
C PHE A 106 11.14 -3.66 3.07
N SER A 107 11.32 -4.50 4.10
CA SER A 107 11.64 -5.93 3.92
C SER A 107 10.40 -6.78 3.67
N TYR A 108 9.30 -6.54 4.39
CA TYR A 108 8.08 -7.32 4.29
C TYR A 108 7.39 -7.18 2.92
N TYR A 109 7.20 -5.94 2.46
CA TYR A 109 6.63 -5.68 1.15
C TYR A 109 7.66 -5.73 0.02
N SER A 110 8.95 -5.82 0.35
CA SER A 110 10.07 -5.85 -0.61
C SER A 110 10.11 -4.63 -1.55
N PHE A 111 9.64 -3.49 -1.09
CA PHE A 111 9.69 -2.24 -1.83
C PHE A 111 10.99 -1.50 -1.55
N ARG A 112 11.65 -1.06 -2.64
CA ARG A 112 12.93 -0.34 -2.52
C ARG A 112 12.71 1.05 -1.92
N PRO A 113 13.45 1.45 -0.86
CA PRO A 113 13.31 2.77 -0.26
C PRO A 113 13.45 3.92 -1.26
N ALA A 114 14.37 3.80 -2.24
CA ALA A 114 14.56 4.79 -3.29
C ALA A 114 13.31 5.03 -4.16
N TRP A 115 12.39 4.06 -4.25
CA TRP A 115 11.15 4.25 -5.00
C TRP A 115 10.12 5.05 -4.21
N LEU A 116 10.11 4.97 -2.91
CA LEU A 116 9.27 5.80 -2.06
C LEU A 116 9.64 7.30 -2.18
N ARG A 117 10.89 7.62 -2.49
CA ARG A 117 11.37 9.00 -2.69
C ARG A 117 10.96 9.61 -4.03
N ARG A 118 10.55 8.80 -5.00
CA ARG A 118 10.08 9.30 -6.29
C ARG A 118 8.75 10.00 -6.11
N TRP A 119 8.63 11.18 -6.67
CA TRP A 119 7.37 11.89 -6.66
C TRP A 119 6.63 11.69 -7.98
N HIS A 120 5.37 11.34 -7.90
CA HIS A 120 4.43 11.18 -9.01
C HIS A 120 3.14 11.95 -8.68
N PRO A 121 2.63 12.78 -9.62
CA PRO A 121 1.47 13.64 -9.35
C PRO A 121 0.14 12.88 -9.26
N GLY A 122 0.07 11.66 -9.83
CA GLY A 122 -1.18 10.96 -10.07
C GLY A 122 -1.84 11.36 -11.40
N PRO A 123 -3.04 10.80 -11.73
CA PRO A 123 -3.66 10.93 -13.05
C PRO A 123 -4.29 12.29 -13.32
N ASP A 124 -4.54 13.11 -12.29
CA ASP A 124 -5.34 14.33 -12.40
C ASP A 124 -4.51 15.59 -12.68
N LEU A 125 -3.18 15.45 -12.82
CA LEU A 125 -2.26 16.56 -13.02
C LEU A 125 -1.42 16.41 -14.27
N ALA A 126 -1.28 17.52 -15.00
CA ALA A 126 -0.37 17.71 -16.13
C ALA A 126 0.79 18.60 -15.68
N LEU A 127 2.02 18.12 -15.81
CA LEU A 127 3.22 18.86 -15.44
C LEU A 127 3.66 19.73 -16.61
N THR A 128 3.88 21.03 -16.37
CA THR A 128 4.37 21.97 -17.39
C THR A 128 5.79 22.42 -17.07
N GLY A 129 6.48 22.95 -18.06
CA GLY A 129 7.86 23.40 -17.98
C GLY A 129 8.83 22.41 -18.62
N GLU A 130 10.03 22.88 -18.90
CA GLU A 130 11.02 22.11 -19.67
C GLU A 130 11.50 20.87 -18.89
N THR A 131 11.70 21.00 -17.60
CA THR A 131 12.18 19.88 -16.77
C THR A 131 11.12 18.78 -16.56
N ALA A 132 9.84 19.05 -16.85
CA ALA A 132 8.78 18.02 -16.82
C ALA A 132 9.07 16.87 -17.79
N ARG A 133 9.80 17.10 -18.88
CA ARG A 133 10.23 16.08 -19.84
C ARG A 133 11.09 14.98 -19.20
N ALA A 134 11.73 15.22 -18.05
CA ALA A 134 12.42 14.19 -17.31
C ALA A 134 11.52 13.01 -16.90
N TYR A 135 10.21 13.21 -16.83
CA TYR A 135 9.24 12.15 -16.56
C TYR A 135 9.02 11.19 -17.73
N LEU A 136 9.33 11.60 -18.97
CA LEU A 136 9.23 10.75 -20.17
C LEU A 136 10.20 9.56 -20.16
N ARG A 137 11.16 9.53 -19.25
CA ARG A 137 12.00 8.33 -18.99
C ARG A 137 11.20 7.14 -18.47
N TRP A 138 10.00 7.36 -17.95
CA TRP A 138 9.08 6.32 -17.51
C TRP A 138 7.99 6.13 -18.57
N SER A 139 7.78 4.90 -19.01
CA SER A 139 6.84 4.52 -20.06
C SER A 139 5.37 4.87 -19.76
N GLU A 140 5.07 5.11 -18.49
CA GLU A 140 3.74 5.52 -18.03
C GLU A 140 3.42 6.99 -18.27
N TYR A 141 4.40 7.78 -18.76
CA TYR A 141 4.20 9.20 -19.03
C TYR A 141 4.26 9.49 -20.53
N ARG A 142 3.49 10.49 -20.97
CA ARG A 142 3.49 10.98 -22.35
C ARG A 142 3.40 12.49 -22.39
N GLU A 143 3.88 13.07 -23.47
CA GLU A 143 3.73 14.49 -23.76
C GLU A 143 2.36 14.75 -24.41
N ILE A 144 1.73 15.86 -24.05
CA ILE A 144 0.51 16.37 -24.70
C ILE A 144 0.72 17.84 -25.11
N ALA A 145 0.06 18.25 -26.20
CA ALA A 145 -0.06 19.67 -26.53
C ALA A 145 -0.98 20.34 -25.49
N ARG A 146 -0.60 21.53 -25.02
CA ARG A 146 -1.48 22.32 -24.16
C ARG A 146 -2.62 22.86 -24.99
N GLY A 147 -3.86 22.45 -24.70
CA GLY A 147 -5.05 23.05 -25.27
C GLY A 147 -5.15 24.52 -24.85
N THR A 148 -5.59 25.37 -25.74
CA THR A 148 -5.63 26.84 -25.55
C THR A 148 -6.70 27.32 -24.57
N ASP A 149 -7.52 26.44 -23.98
CA ASP A 149 -8.78 26.80 -23.33
C ASP A 149 -8.87 26.47 -21.81
N VAL A 150 -7.77 26.30 -21.08
CA VAL A 150 -7.83 26.12 -19.62
C VAL A 150 -6.96 27.16 -18.93
N PRO A 151 -7.55 28.12 -18.18
CA PRO A 151 -6.76 29.10 -17.41
C PRO A 151 -5.97 28.38 -16.31
N PRO A 152 -4.76 28.87 -15.95
CA PRO A 152 -4.00 28.30 -14.84
C PRO A 152 -4.77 28.53 -13.53
N THR A 153 -5.08 27.46 -12.82
CA THR A 153 -5.58 27.54 -11.44
C THR A 153 -4.44 28.02 -10.55
N ASN A 154 -4.35 29.33 -10.36
CA ASN A 154 -3.53 29.92 -9.29
C ASN A 154 -4.27 29.83 -7.97
N ALA A 155 -3.52 29.56 -6.91
CA ALA A 155 -3.88 29.48 -5.51
C ALA A 155 -4.62 30.73 -4.97
N PRO A 156 -5.12 30.72 -3.73
CA PRO A 156 -6.20 31.56 -3.26
C PRO A 156 -5.86 33.05 -3.31
N ALA A 157 -6.73 33.82 -3.99
CA ALA A 157 -6.69 35.27 -3.98
C ALA A 157 -7.09 35.78 -2.59
N SER A 158 -6.16 36.43 -1.92
CA SER A 158 -6.49 37.38 -0.85
C SER A 158 -7.27 38.55 -1.43
N GLN A 159 -8.43 38.83 -0.86
CA GLN A 159 -9.24 39.97 -1.19
C GLN A 159 -8.50 41.27 -0.81
N SER A 160 -8.36 42.18 -1.77
CA SER A 160 -8.26 43.59 -1.49
C SER A 160 -9.01 44.36 -2.58
N SER A 161 -9.99 45.12 -2.12
CA SER A 161 -10.77 46.10 -2.86
C SER A 161 -9.87 47.22 -3.35
N GLU A 162 -10.10 47.76 -4.59
CA GLU A 162 -10.33 49.17 -4.81
C GLU A 162 -10.46 49.57 -6.27
N THR A 163 -11.49 50.32 -6.52
CA THR A 163 -11.76 51.44 -7.45
C THR A 163 -11.51 51.33 -8.96
N ALA A 164 -12.63 51.51 -9.64
CA ALA A 164 -12.77 51.74 -11.06
C ALA A 164 -12.13 53.07 -11.51
N ALA A 165 -11.44 53.03 -12.63
CA ALA A 165 -11.21 54.22 -13.47
C ALA A 165 -11.47 53.90 -14.95
N CYS A 166 -12.36 54.66 -15.53
CA CYS A 166 -12.78 54.67 -16.90
C CYS A 166 -11.67 55.25 -17.81
N VAL A 167 -11.26 54.50 -18.89
CA VAL A 167 -10.54 55.12 -20.02
C VAL A 167 -11.06 54.49 -21.34
N THR A 168 -11.35 55.41 -22.25
CA THR A 168 -11.93 55.26 -23.58
C THR A 168 -11.05 54.51 -24.60
N PRO A 169 -11.64 53.96 -25.72
CA PRO A 169 -10.92 53.14 -26.69
C PRO A 169 -10.35 54.00 -27.83
N SER A 170 -9.11 53.74 -28.22
CA SER A 170 -8.57 54.14 -29.50
C SER A 170 -7.57 53.14 -30.04
N GLU A 171 -7.72 52.92 -31.35
CA GLU A 171 -6.83 52.40 -32.37
C GLU A 171 -6.72 50.91 -32.65
N ARG A 172 -7.20 50.60 -33.86
CA ARG A 172 -7.10 49.35 -34.59
C ARG A 172 -5.64 49.10 -35.02
N GLY A 173 -5.02 48.12 -34.42
CA GLY A 173 -3.82 47.49 -34.92
C GLY A 173 -4.17 46.11 -35.49
N THR A 174 -3.96 45.92 -36.80
CA THR A 174 -4.00 44.61 -37.46
C THR A 174 -2.76 43.80 -37.07
N GLY A 175 -2.81 43.20 -35.89
CA GLY A 175 -1.79 42.28 -35.44
C GLY A 175 -2.40 40.87 -35.44
N VAL A 176 -1.87 39.99 -36.28
CA VAL A 176 -2.07 38.54 -36.16
C VAL A 176 -1.67 38.18 -34.72
N PRO A 177 -2.56 37.59 -33.90
CA PRO A 177 -2.19 37.23 -32.55
C PRO A 177 -1.01 36.25 -32.63
N PRO A 178 0.01 36.43 -31.77
CA PRO A 178 1.13 35.49 -31.74
C PRO A 178 0.56 34.09 -31.44
N VAL A 179 0.85 33.15 -32.31
CA VAL A 179 0.65 31.72 -32.04
C VAL A 179 1.52 31.43 -30.86
N ILE A 180 0.93 31.47 -29.65
CA ILE A 180 1.60 31.00 -28.45
C ILE A 180 1.73 29.51 -28.64
N SER A 181 2.89 29.08 -29.16
CA SER A 181 3.31 27.69 -29.21
C SER A 181 3.19 27.16 -27.77
N GLY A 182 2.11 26.44 -27.49
CA GLY A 182 1.80 26.02 -26.13
C GLY A 182 2.92 25.14 -25.61
N THR A 183 3.56 25.56 -24.51
CA THR A 183 4.58 24.73 -23.82
C THR A 183 4.01 23.35 -23.60
N PRO A 184 4.66 22.28 -24.09
CA PRO A 184 4.16 20.93 -23.95
C PRO A 184 4.00 20.57 -22.47
N ALA A 185 3.01 19.77 -22.16
CA ALA A 185 2.77 19.25 -20.82
C ALA A 185 2.98 17.73 -20.78
N VAL A 186 3.42 17.23 -19.65
CA VAL A 186 3.65 15.80 -19.41
C VAL A 186 2.57 15.26 -18.48
N VAL A 187 1.88 14.20 -18.90
CA VAL A 187 0.80 13.55 -18.16
C VAL A 187 1.03 12.06 -18.06
N LEU A 188 0.37 11.42 -17.10
CA LEU A 188 0.26 9.97 -17.09
C LEU A 188 -0.53 9.49 -18.32
N ALA A 189 -0.02 8.46 -18.96
CA ALA A 189 -0.78 7.72 -19.98
C ALA A 189 -1.97 7.00 -19.33
N PRO A 190 -3.00 6.64 -20.12
CA PRO A 190 -4.09 5.82 -19.63
C PRO A 190 -3.60 4.53 -18.96
N LEU A 191 -4.36 4.02 -17.98
CA LEU A 191 -4.02 2.77 -17.32
C LEU A 191 -3.89 1.62 -18.33
N PRO A 192 -2.74 0.93 -18.40
CA PRO A 192 -2.57 -0.20 -19.32
C PRO A 192 -3.62 -1.29 -19.07
N SER A 193 -4.14 -1.89 -20.14
CA SER A 193 -5.14 -2.96 -20.07
C SER A 193 -4.69 -4.13 -19.19
N SER A 194 -3.41 -4.44 -19.19
CA SER A 194 -2.81 -5.49 -18.34
C SER A 194 -2.90 -5.19 -16.85
N ARG A 195 -3.05 -3.92 -16.42
CA ARG A 195 -3.20 -3.52 -15.02
C ARG A 195 -4.67 -3.40 -14.57
N ARG A 196 -5.62 -3.31 -15.51
CA ARG A 196 -7.06 -3.18 -15.17
C ARG A 196 -7.60 -4.29 -14.27
N PRO A 197 -7.28 -5.59 -14.46
CA PRO A 197 -7.77 -6.66 -13.57
C PRO A 197 -7.34 -6.45 -12.11
N TYR A 198 -6.12 -5.98 -11.89
CA TYR A 198 -5.64 -5.66 -10.55
C TYR A 198 -6.42 -4.50 -9.92
N VAL A 199 -6.68 -3.42 -10.66
CA VAL A 199 -7.43 -2.26 -10.16
C VAL A 199 -8.89 -2.62 -9.86
N ILE A 200 -9.52 -3.46 -10.70
CA ILE A 200 -10.88 -3.99 -10.46
C ILE A 200 -10.92 -4.78 -9.16
N TRP A 201 -9.96 -5.69 -8.97
CA TRP A 201 -9.86 -6.49 -7.75
C TRP A 201 -9.62 -5.61 -6.52
N LEU A 202 -8.71 -4.65 -6.60
CA LEU A 202 -8.40 -3.74 -5.50
C LEU A 202 -9.61 -2.88 -5.13
N ARG A 203 -10.34 -2.33 -6.11
CA ARG A 203 -11.59 -1.60 -5.88
C ARG A 203 -12.61 -2.46 -5.11
N ALA A 204 -12.78 -3.71 -5.51
CA ALA A 204 -13.69 -4.63 -4.85
C ALA A 204 -13.25 -4.94 -3.40
N LEU A 205 -11.95 -5.16 -3.17
CA LEU A 205 -11.39 -5.35 -1.85
C LEU A 205 -11.62 -4.14 -0.93
N LEU A 206 -11.30 -2.93 -1.40
CA LEU A 206 -11.45 -1.69 -0.61
C LEU A 206 -12.91 -1.44 -0.24
N ARG A 207 -13.85 -1.62 -1.18
CA ARG A 207 -15.29 -1.52 -0.93
C ARG A 207 -15.76 -2.55 0.10
N ALA A 208 -15.37 -3.81 -0.07
CA ALA A 208 -15.73 -4.88 0.84
C ALA A 208 -15.19 -4.65 2.26
N THR A 209 -13.95 -4.16 2.39
CA THR A 209 -13.35 -3.82 3.67
C THR A 209 -14.07 -2.66 4.35
N GLN A 210 -14.44 -1.63 3.59
CA GLN A 210 -15.12 -0.43 4.08
C GLN A 210 -16.56 -0.71 4.52
N SER A 211 -17.28 -1.56 3.77
CA SER A 211 -18.68 -1.89 4.07
C SER A 211 -18.86 -2.84 5.26
N ARG A 212 -17.79 -3.51 5.69
CA ARG A 212 -17.87 -4.51 6.76
C ARG A 212 -17.71 -3.85 8.12
N PRO A 213 -18.54 -4.23 9.13
CA PRO A 213 -18.36 -3.75 10.50
C PRO A 213 -16.94 -3.98 11.00
N ALA A 214 -16.35 -2.98 11.64
CA ALA A 214 -15.04 -3.09 12.24
C ALA A 214 -15.07 -4.05 13.45
N PHE A 215 -14.10 -4.96 13.50
CA PHE A 215 -13.91 -5.89 14.61
C PHE A 215 -12.55 -5.64 15.27
N PHE A 216 -12.55 -5.44 16.58
CA PHE A 216 -11.37 -5.03 17.36
C PHE A 216 -10.82 -6.13 18.29
N GLY A 217 -11.39 -7.34 18.28
CA GLY A 217 -11.00 -8.44 19.16
C GLY A 217 -9.78 -9.27 18.71
N CYS A 218 -8.95 -8.76 17.80
CA CYS A 218 -7.74 -9.44 17.33
C CYS A 218 -6.57 -9.31 18.32
N TYR A 219 -6.44 -8.17 19.01
CA TYR A 219 -5.43 -7.84 20.03
C TYR A 219 -3.98 -8.18 19.66
N GLY A 220 -3.60 -8.23 18.38
CA GLY A 220 -2.23 -8.62 17.98
C GLY A 220 -1.89 -10.10 18.21
N LEU A 221 -2.85 -10.94 18.53
CA LEU A 221 -2.65 -12.38 18.81
C LEU A 221 -2.04 -13.17 17.65
N HIS A 222 -2.05 -12.63 16.45
CA HIS A 222 -1.36 -13.23 15.30
C HIS A 222 0.15 -13.30 15.50
N GLU A 223 0.80 -12.31 16.14
CA GLU A 223 2.24 -12.37 16.45
C GLU A 223 2.54 -13.47 17.48
N TRP A 224 1.63 -13.69 18.44
CA TRP A 224 1.74 -14.78 19.42
C TRP A 224 1.54 -16.15 18.76
N ALA A 225 0.59 -16.27 17.85
CA ALA A 225 0.35 -17.49 17.10
C ALA A 225 1.52 -17.87 16.17
N MET A 226 2.34 -16.90 15.76
CA MET A 226 3.54 -17.12 14.94
C MET A 226 4.70 -17.74 15.71
N VAL A 227 4.68 -17.69 17.04
CA VAL A 227 5.73 -18.28 17.89
C VAL A 227 5.19 -19.37 18.83
N TYR A 228 3.92 -19.70 18.71
CA TYR A 228 3.26 -20.69 19.54
C TYR A 228 3.89 -22.08 19.37
N ARG A 229 4.32 -22.65 20.50
CA ARG A 229 4.99 -23.98 20.60
C ARG A 229 6.20 -24.11 19.69
N GLN A 230 6.95 -23.03 19.46
CA GLN A 230 8.24 -23.07 18.77
C GLN A 230 9.38 -23.20 19.78
N THR A 231 10.44 -23.89 19.35
CA THR A 231 11.72 -23.85 20.03
C THR A 231 12.42 -22.52 19.78
N PRO A 232 13.38 -22.10 20.62
CA PRO A 232 14.10 -20.84 20.43
C PRO A 232 14.71 -20.68 19.03
N ASP A 233 15.19 -21.78 18.43
CA ASP A 233 15.82 -21.77 17.10
C ASP A 233 14.81 -21.61 15.94
N GLU A 234 13.54 -21.94 16.19
CA GLU A 234 12.47 -21.80 15.21
C GLU A 234 11.82 -20.42 15.22
N VAL A 235 12.03 -19.65 16.29
CA VAL A 235 11.44 -18.32 16.44
C VAL A 235 11.97 -17.37 15.38
N ARG A 236 11.06 -16.76 14.62
CA ARG A 236 11.38 -15.98 13.43
C ARG A 236 12.26 -14.75 13.68
N HIS A 237 12.08 -14.08 14.82
CA HIS A 237 12.83 -12.89 15.22
C HIS A 237 13.70 -13.22 16.46
N ASN A 238 14.46 -14.31 16.39
CA ASN A 238 15.31 -14.83 17.47
C ASN A 238 16.38 -13.84 18.00
N ALA A 239 16.62 -12.73 17.28
CA ALA A 239 17.46 -11.63 17.77
C ALA A 239 16.83 -10.86 18.96
N HIS A 240 15.54 -11.06 19.24
CA HIS A 240 14.82 -10.42 20.35
C HIS A 240 14.26 -11.50 21.27
N PRO A 241 14.50 -11.42 22.61
CA PRO A 241 13.97 -12.39 23.53
C PRO A 241 12.44 -12.33 23.58
N LEU A 242 11.81 -13.45 23.89
CA LEU A 242 10.39 -13.48 24.21
C LEU A 242 10.16 -13.02 25.65
N ARG A 243 9.03 -12.34 25.91
CA ARG A 243 8.63 -11.88 27.25
C ARG A 243 8.27 -13.03 28.20
N PHE A 244 7.95 -14.19 27.66
CA PHE A 244 7.52 -15.35 28.38
C PHE A 244 8.29 -16.60 27.96
N ALA A 245 8.50 -17.52 28.91
CA ALA A 245 8.93 -18.87 28.59
C ALA A 245 7.87 -19.63 27.76
N PRO A 246 8.24 -20.73 27.07
CA PRO A 246 7.34 -21.42 26.12
C PRO A 246 5.98 -21.82 26.72
N ASP A 247 5.95 -22.39 27.93
CA ASP A 247 4.70 -22.88 28.54
C ASP A 247 3.74 -21.75 28.97
N PRO A 248 4.19 -20.68 29.66
CA PRO A 248 3.35 -19.51 29.91
C PRO A 248 2.82 -18.89 28.61
N LEU A 249 3.66 -18.77 27.57
CA LEU A 249 3.25 -18.24 26.27
C LEU A 249 2.17 -19.12 25.64
N ALA A 250 2.34 -20.44 25.67
CA ALA A 250 1.35 -21.37 25.14
C ALA A 250 -0.01 -21.24 25.85
N ARG A 251 -0.01 -21.13 27.19
CA ARG A 251 -1.25 -20.91 27.95
C ARG A 251 -1.97 -19.61 27.57
N ILE A 252 -1.24 -18.52 27.32
CA ILE A 252 -1.83 -17.25 26.87
C ILE A 252 -2.50 -17.42 25.51
N VAL A 253 -1.84 -18.09 24.56
CA VAL A 253 -2.37 -18.34 23.21
C VAL A 253 -3.60 -19.25 23.25
N GLU A 254 -3.57 -20.31 24.05
CA GLU A 254 -4.66 -21.28 24.20
C GLU A 254 -5.90 -20.68 24.88
N ALA A 255 -5.70 -19.80 25.86
CA ALA A 255 -6.79 -19.11 26.55
C ALA A 255 -7.45 -17.99 25.70
N ALA A 256 -6.77 -17.54 24.62
CA ALA A 256 -7.21 -16.41 23.85
C ALA A 256 -8.17 -16.81 22.69
N PRO A 257 -9.27 -16.07 22.47
CA PRO A 257 -10.16 -16.32 21.32
C PRO A 257 -9.56 -15.72 20.05
N ILE A 258 -8.58 -16.41 19.42
CA ILE A 258 -7.92 -15.89 18.21
C ILE A 258 -8.94 -15.78 17.07
N THR A 259 -9.05 -14.57 16.49
CA THR A 259 -10.00 -14.24 15.41
C THR A 259 -9.31 -13.41 14.32
N CYS A 260 -8.12 -13.85 13.88
CA CYS A 260 -7.38 -13.19 12.81
C CYS A 260 -8.12 -13.37 11.48
N SER A 261 -8.52 -12.26 10.86
CA SER A 261 -9.21 -12.21 9.56
C SER A 261 -8.27 -11.92 8.38
N HIS A 262 -7.00 -11.59 8.63
CA HIS A 262 -6.04 -11.20 7.60
C HIS A 262 -5.21 -12.39 7.12
N PHE A 263 -5.30 -12.73 5.83
CA PHE A 263 -4.61 -13.89 5.27
C PHE A 263 -3.08 -13.78 5.39
N ASP A 264 -2.50 -12.63 5.07
CA ASP A 264 -1.04 -12.45 5.10
C ASP A 264 -0.46 -12.52 6.53
N ALA A 265 -1.26 -12.34 7.58
CA ALA A 265 -0.86 -12.64 8.96
C ALA A 265 -1.10 -14.13 9.30
N PHE A 266 -2.30 -14.65 9.02
CA PHE A 266 -2.69 -16.04 9.34
C PHE A 266 -1.78 -17.10 8.69
N ARG A 267 -1.30 -16.87 7.47
CA ARG A 267 -0.43 -17.82 6.77
C ARG A 267 0.88 -18.12 7.50
N PHE A 268 1.28 -17.25 8.42
CA PHE A 268 2.50 -17.41 9.24
C PHE A 268 2.25 -18.10 10.59
N PHE A 269 1.02 -18.41 10.94
CA PHE A 269 0.73 -19.18 12.15
C PHE A 269 1.45 -20.51 12.11
N THR A 270 2.01 -20.92 13.25
CA THR A 270 2.59 -22.26 13.37
C THR A 270 1.52 -23.33 13.10
N PRO A 271 1.89 -24.52 12.61
CA PRO A 271 0.92 -25.58 12.37
C PRO A 271 -0.01 -25.86 13.56
N PRO A 272 0.47 -25.93 14.84
CA PRO A 272 -0.40 -26.13 15.98
C PRO A 272 -1.27 -24.89 16.34
N ALA A 273 -0.89 -23.68 15.92
CA ALA A 273 -1.69 -22.48 16.17
C ALA A 273 -2.85 -22.29 15.17
N ARG A 274 -2.73 -22.82 13.95
CA ARG A 274 -3.78 -22.65 12.91
C ARG A 274 -5.18 -23.09 13.35
N PRO A 275 -5.38 -24.24 14.01
CA PRO A 275 -6.69 -24.65 14.49
C PRO A 275 -7.29 -23.72 15.54
N LEU A 276 -6.47 -22.97 16.28
CA LEU A 276 -6.92 -22.05 17.34
C LEU A 276 -7.57 -20.79 16.75
N ASN A 277 -7.30 -20.45 15.49
CA ASN A 277 -7.99 -19.35 14.84
C ASN A 277 -9.41 -19.72 14.45
N LYS A 278 -10.40 -18.98 14.94
CA LYS A 278 -11.81 -19.20 14.62
C LYS A 278 -12.16 -18.98 13.14
N LEU A 279 -11.38 -18.14 12.46
CA LEU A 279 -11.53 -17.84 11.04
C LEU A 279 -10.48 -18.61 10.23
N LYS A 280 -10.78 -18.87 8.96
CA LYS A 280 -9.85 -19.56 8.05
C LYS A 280 -9.63 -18.73 6.79
N PRO A 281 -8.98 -17.55 6.90
CA PRO A 281 -8.73 -16.72 5.74
C PRO A 281 -7.76 -17.42 4.79
N ALA A 282 -8.09 -17.40 3.50
CA ALA A 282 -7.28 -17.91 2.41
C ALA A 282 -7.00 -16.78 1.41
N ARG A 283 -6.05 -16.99 0.50
CA ARG A 283 -5.71 -15.99 -0.52
C ARG A 283 -6.93 -15.61 -1.38
N GLU A 284 -7.73 -16.60 -1.72
CA GLU A 284 -8.91 -16.45 -2.57
C GLU A 284 -10.06 -15.75 -1.85
N THR A 285 -10.09 -15.82 -0.53
CA THR A 285 -11.15 -15.27 0.31
C THR A 285 -10.78 -13.96 1.02
N VAL A 286 -9.67 -13.32 0.65
CA VAL A 286 -9.24 -12.03 1.23
C VAL A 286 -10.37 -11.00 1.21
N PRO A 287 -11.12 -10.77 0.10
CA PRO A 287 -12.21 -9.80 0.10
C PRO A 287 -13.39 -10.16 1.02
N GLN A 288 -13.53 -11.43 1.43
CA GLN A 288 -14.58 -11.88 2.33
C GLN A 288 -14.22 -11.68 3.81
N PHE A 289 -12.94 -11.63 4.15
CA PHE A 289 -12.49 -11.60 5.56
C PHE A 289 -11.93 -10.26 6.01
N GLU A 290 -11.30 -9.47 5.13
CA GLU A 290 -10.72 -8.19 5.54
C GLU A 290 -11.80 -7.21 6.01
N GLN A 291 -11.50 -6.47 7.08
CA GLN A 291 -12.38 -5.50 7.70
C GLN A 291 -11.57 -4.32 8.28
N SER A 292 -12.23 -3.18 8.48
CA SER A 292 -11.58 -1.90 8.76
C SER A 292 -10.89 -1.82 10.15
N GLY A 293 -11.30 -2.63 11.13
CA GLY A 293 -10.66 -2.69 12.45
C GLY A 293 -9.36 -3.50 12.47
N CYS A 294 -9.00 -4.20 11.37
CA CYS A 294 -7.78 -4.99 11.31
C CYS A 294 -6.55 -4.09 11.08
N LEU A 295 -5.54 -4.17 11.96
CA LEU A 295 -4.28 -3.42 11.79
C LEU A 295 -3.61 -3.73 10.45
N HIS A 296 -3.53 -5.00 10.07
CA HIS A 296 -2.90 -5.41 8.82
C HIS A 296 -3.64 -4.93 7.58
N ALA A 297 -4.99 -4.93 7.57
CA ALA A 297 -5.77 -4.38 6.47
C ALA A 297 -5.54 -2.86 6.32
N ASN A 298 -5.32 -2.16 7.44
CA ASN A 298 -4.96 -0.74 7.44
C ASN A 298 -3.50 -0.50 7.03
N MET A 299 -2.58 -1.35 7.47
CA MET A 299 -1.17 -1.30 7.06
C MET A 299 -1.00 -1.61 5.56
N ASP A 300 -1.81 -2.52 5.01
CA ASP A 300 -1.79 -2.90 3.60
C ASP A 300 -2.26 -1.77 2.65
N LEU A 301 -2.86 -0.67 3.15
CA LEU A 301 -3.10 0.52 2.33
C LEU A 301 -1.79 1.05 1.71
N TYR A 302 -0.67 0.96 2.43
CA TYR A 302 0.65 1.25 1.86
C TYR A 302 1.00 0.29 0.71
N LYS A 303 0.81 -1.02 0.89
CA LYS A 303 1.06 -2.03 -0.15
C LYS A 303 0.24 -1.76 -1.41
N TRP A 304 -1.04 -1.45 -1.24
CA TRP A 304 -1.96 -1.25 -2.36
C TRP A 304 -1.69 0.05 -3.09
N SER A 305 -1.49 1.16 -2.36
CA SER A 305 -1.15 2.45 -2.96
C SER A 305 0.20 2.41 -3.69
N PHE A 306 1.22 1.77 -3.10
CA PHE A 306 2.54 1.63 -3.72
C PHE A 306 2.50 0.80 -5.01
N LYS A 307 1.72 -0.28 -5.05
CA LYS A 307 1.55 -1.09 -6.26
C LYS A 307 0.83 -0.35 -7.38
N LEU A 308 0.10 0.71 -7.09
CA LEU A 308 -0.50 1.57 -8.10
C LEU A 308 0.46 2.63 -8.65
N ALA A 309 1.65 2.82 -8.07
CA ALA A 309 2.61 3.77 -8.64
C ALA A 309 2.88 3.49 -10.13
N PRO A 310 3.06 4.55 -10.93
CA PRO A 310 3.01 5.97 -10.66
C PRO A 310 1.59 6.59 -10.67
N PHE A 311 0.52 5.80 -10.86
CA PHE A 311 -0.87 6.27 -10.90
C PHE A 311 -1.38 6.76 -9.55
N ALA A 312 -0.88 6.20 -8.43
CA ALA A 312 -1.17 6.75 -7.11
C ALA A 312 -0.30 8.00 -6.86
N PRO A 313 -0.91 9.13 -6.45
CA PRO A 313 -0.14 10.29 -6.01
C PRO A 313 0.82 9.92 -4.88
N SER A 314 2.05 10.39 -4.97
CA SER A 314 3.10 10.02 -4.01
C SER A 314 2.78 10.48 -2.59
N GLU A 315 2.04 11.56 -2.42
CA GLU A 315 1.56 12.03 -1.12
C GLU A 315 0.62 11.00 -0.48
N LEU A 316 -0.28 10.38 -1.25
CA LEU A 316 -1.13 9.30 -0.74
C LEU A 316 -0.31 8.08 -0.31
N ILE A 317 0.70 7.71 -1.11
CA ILE A 317 1.60 6.60 -0.76
C ILE A 317 2.35 6.90 0.53
N ALA A 318 2.87 8.13 0.70
CA ALA A 318 3.57 8.56 1.91
C ALA A 318 2.65 8.62 3.14
N ASP A 319 1.39 9.05 2.98
CA ASP A 319 0.39 9.02 4.05
C ASP A 319 0.10 7.58 4.50
N CYS A 320 -0.08 6.66 3.55
CA CYS A 320 -0.26 5.23 3.84
C CYS A 320 0.97 4.62 4.49
N PHE A 321 2.18 5.00 4.07
CA PHE A 321 3.43 4.54 4.69
C PHE A 321 3.55 5.02 6.14
N ALA A 322 3.26 6.29 6.41
CA ALA A 322 3.29 6.85 7.77
C ALA A 322 2.33 6.09 8.69
N LEU A 323 1.09 5.86 8.24
CA LEU A 323 0.12 5.06 8.98
C LEU A 323 0.62 3.63 9.22
N ALA A 324 1.13 2.96 8.19
CA ALA A 324 1.63 1.59 8.29
C ALA A 324 2.81 1.47 9.27
N ARG A 325 3.67 2.48 9.33
CA ARG A 325 4.80 2.56 10.26
C ARG A 325 4.33 2.67 11.72
N ASP A 326 3.37 3.56 11.98
CA ASP A 326 2.81 3.73 13.32
C ASP A 326 2.06 2.46 13.78
N ILE A 327 1.31 1.82 12.87
CA ILE A 327 0.65 0.53 13.13
C ILE A 327 1.69 -0.53 13.50
N ARG A 328 2.79 -0.65 12.75
CA ARG A 328 3.82 -1.65 13.02
C ARG A 328 4.46 -1.47 14.39
N GLU A 329 4.63 -0.24 14.86
CA GLU A 329 5.14 0.01 16.21
C GLU A 329 4.21 -0.58 17.27
N VAL A 330 2.92 -0.29 17.23
CA VAL A 330 1.93 -0.79 18.18
C VAL A 330 1.81 -2.33 18.10
N ASP A 331 1.82 -2.87 16.90
CA ASP A 331 1.76 -4.31 16.66
C ASP A 331 2.93 -5.05 17.33
N MET A 332 4.14 -4.52 17.17
CA MET A 332 5.34 -5.06 17.80
C MET A 332 5.37 -4.87 19.33
N ARG A 333 4.87 -3.75 19.84
CA ARG A 333 4.73 -3.55 21.29
C ARG A 333 3.73 -4.52 21.92
N ALA A 334 2.71 -4.95 21.18
CA ALA A 334 1.73 -5.94 21.62
C ALA A 334 2.18 -7.39 21.40
N SER A 335 3.28 -7.60 20.69
CA SER A 335 3.82 -8.92 20.38
C SER A 335 4.42 -9.61 21.60
N PRO A 336 4.72 -10.92 21.51
CA PRO A 336 5.41 -11.64 22.59
C PRO A 336 6.89 -11.27 22.71
N TYR A 337 7.46 -10.46 21.83
CA TYR A 337 8.87 -10.07 21.89
C TYR A 337 9.13 -8.96 22.92
N ASP A 338 10.26 -9.06 23.61
CA ASP A 338 10.73 -8.00 24.50
C ASP A 338 11.57 -6.99 23.72
N LEU A 339 10.99 -5.83 23.49
CA LEU A 339 11.61 -4.73 22.74
C LEU A 339 12.02 -3.56 23.64
N ARG A 340 12.05 -3.74 24.96
CA ARG A 340 12.43 -2.66 25.91
C ARG A 340 13.84 -2.16 25.67
N ALA A 341 14.76 -3.03 25.27
CA ALA A 341 16.13 -2.65 24.88
C ALA A 341 16.19 -1.70 23.68
N LEU A 342 15.11 -1.65 22.86
CA LEU A 342 14.95 -0.72 21.75
C LEU A 342 14.10 0.51 22.12
N GLY A 343 13.75 0.68 23.40
CA GLY A 343 12.94 1.80 23.88
C GLY A 343 11.41 1.61 23.74
N PHE A 344 10.94 0.41 23.39
CA PHE A 344 9.51 0.13 23.22
C PHE A 344 8.93 -0.58 24.44
N ALA A 345 8.13 0.13 25.23
CA ALA A 345 7.37 -0.47 26.31
C ALA A 345 6.28 -1.41 25.74
N PRO A 346 6.11 -2.63 26.31
CA PRO A 346 5.13 -3.58 25.83
C PRO A 346 3.70 -3.13 26.12
N ILE A 347 2.79 -3.45 25.20
CA ILE A 347 1.35 -3.44 25.44
C ILE A 347 0.97 -4.85 25.89
N THR A 348 0.57 -4.99 27.13
CA THR A 348 0.39 -6.30 27.81
C THR A 348 -0.97 -6.91 27.51
N ILE A 349 -1.19 -7.34 26.27
CA ILE A 349 -2.50 -7.87 25.80
C ILE A 349 -2.94 -9.15 26.55
N GLU A 350 -2.06 -9.80 27.27
CA GLU A 350 -2.35 -10.86 28.20
C GLU A 350 -3.19 -10.39 29.40
N THR A 351 -3.28 -9.08 29.66
CA THR A 351 -4.12 -8.45 30.69
C THR A 351 -5.35 -7.76 30.09
N ALA A 352 -6.38 -7.54 30.89
CA ALA A 352 -7.56 -6.78 30.47
C ALA A 352 -7.22 -5.32 30.13
N ALA A 353 -6.35 -4.67 30.92
CA ALA A 353 -5.90 -3.30 30.69
C ALA A 353 -5.11 -3.18 29.39
N GLY A 354 -4.18 -4.10 29.12
CA GLY A 354 -3.42 -4.09 27.87
C GLY A 354 -4.27 -4.37 26.63
N ARG A 355 -5.33 -5.20 26.73
CA ARG A 355 -6.30 -5.38 25.63
C ARG A 355 -7.08 -4.10 25.38
N ALA A 356 -7.51 -3.38 26.41
CA ALA A 356 -8.21 -2.10 26.26
C ALA A 356 -7.31 -1.04 25.61
N ASP A 357 -6.04 -0.97 26.02
CA ASP A 357 -5.04 -0.08 25.40
C ASP A 357 -4.84 -0.40 23.91
N TYR A 358 -4.63 -1.68 23.57
CA TYR A 358 -4.50 -2.11 22.19
C TYR A 358 -5.75 -1.79 21.36
N GLU A 359 -6.94 -2.02 21.90
CA GLU A 359 -8.20 -1.69 21.21
C GLU A 359 -8.34 -0.19 20.94
N ALA A 360 -7.93 0.65 21.90
CA ALA A 360 -7.92 2.11 21.70
C ALA A 360 -7.03 2.50 20.51
N HIS A 361 -5.84 1.91 20.40
CA HIS A 361 -4.96 2.08 19.24
C HIS A 361 -5.61 1.58 17.94
N GLN A 362 -6.26 0.40 17.94
CA GLN A 362 -6.95 -0.12 16.77
C GLN A 362 -8.04 0.85 16.26
N ARG A 363 -8.85 1.41 17.17
CA ARG A 363 -9.88 2.39 16.83
C ARG A 363 -9.29 3.66 16.25
N ALA A 364 -8.22 4.20 16.84
CA ALA A 364 -7.53 5.37 16.33
C ALA A 364 -6.95 5.14 14.92
N PHE A 365 -6.32 3.98 14.68
CA PHE A 365 -5.80 3.64 13.36
C PHE A 365 -6.90 3.42 12.33
N THR A 366 -8.03 2.84 12.72
CA THR A 366 -9.20 2.68 11.83
C THR A 366 -9.70 4.05 11.37
N ALA A 367 -9.84 5.01 12.28
CA ALA A 367 -10.25 6.37 11.94
C ALA A 367 -9.25 7.08 11.00
N ARG A 368 -7.95 6.88 11.22
CA ARG A 368 -6.88 7.42 10.34
C ARG A 368 -6.84 6.72 8.98
N ALA A 369 -7.14 5.44 8.92
CA ALA A 369 -7.12 4.64 7.69
C ALA A 369 -8.31 4.94 6.76
N GLU A 370 -9.44 5.32 7.31
CA GLU A 370 -10.68 5.50 6.55
C GLU A 370 -10.56 6.57 5.44
N PRO A 371 -10.07 7.79 5.67
CA PRO A 371 -9.88 8.75 4.60
C PRO A 371 -8.85 8.30 3.56
N LEU A 372 -7.82 7.54 3.95
CA LEU A 372 -6.83 7.01 3.01
C LEU A 372 -7.45 5.91 2.13
N ARG A 373 -8.27 5.04 2.72
CA ARG A 373 -9.01 4.01 1.98
C ARG A 373 -9.98 4.62 0.99
N THR A 374 -10.72 5.66 1.40
CA THR A 374 -11.63 6.41 0.54
C THR A 374 -10.90 7.06 -0.63
N ARG A 375 -9.76 7.72 -0.39
CA ARG A 375 -8.93 8.30 -1.46
C ARG A 375 -8.41 7.24 -2.42
N LEU A 376 -7.98 6.08 -1.91
CA LEU A 376 -7.46 4.98 -2.74
C LEU A 376 -8.59 4.33 -3.56
N LEU A 377 -9.79 4.21 -2.99
CA LEU A 377 -10.98 3.73 -3.69
C LEU A 377 -11.38 4.68 -4.82
N ALA A 378 -11.46 5.97 -4.56
CA ALA A 378 -11.75 6.99 -5.57
C ALA A 378 -10.71 6.98 -6.71
N LEU A 379 -9.43 6.78 -6.38
CA LEU A 379 -8.39 6.60 -7.39
C LEU A 379 -8.64 5.37 -8.27
N CYS A 380 -9.03 4.22 -7.68
CA CYS A 380 -9.37 3.03 -8.46
C CYS A 380 -10.56 3.27 -9.39
N GLU A 381 -11.57 3.98 -8.93
CA GLU A 381 -12.73 4.37 -9.74
C GLU A 381 -12.32 5.27 -10.91
N ARG A 382 -11.54 6.31 -10.62
CA ARG A 382 -10.98 7.22 -11.64
C ARG A 382 -10.13 6.49 -12.70
N LEU A 383 -9.34 5.49 -12.31
CA LEU A 383 -8.49 4.72 -13.23
C LEU A 383 -9.29 3.72 -14.08
N LEU A 384 -10.51 3.39 -13.71
CA LEU A 384 -11.38 2.43 -14.40
C LEU A 384 -12.40 3.12 -15.29
N ALA A 385 -12.70 4.38 -15.05
CA ALA A 385 -13.49 5.22 -15.93
C ALA A 385 -12.76 5.45 -17.28
#